data_a1a95a36a1328a3d59db38c9b2c2d76c
#
_entry.id   a1a95a36a1328a3d59db38c9b2c2d76c
#
_cell.length_a   1.000
_cell.length_b   1.000
_cell.length_c   1.000
_cell.angle_alpha   90.00
_cell.angle_beta   90.00
_cell.angle_gamma   90.00
#
_symmetry.space_group_name_H-M   'P 1'
#
loop_
_entity.id
_entity.type
_entity.pdbx_description
1 polymer ?
#
loop_
_entity_poly.entity_id
_entity_poly.type
_entity_poly.pdbx_seq_one_letter_code
_entity_poly.pdbx_strand_id
1 'polypeptide(L)'
;MKKNLTQYAVCALAIALLVAFAQAQPAGLQAAFAKDAGTLSDKFTGLARVMSGKYDWKPGQGVRSVGDVFNLIVTENGLLAGVLSGTPNMGAKPAPITDLEKMQEALKDSYADLQKAITGLSDNDLQTPVKLFGRDMTKQGALFLILEDQHEHLGQSIAYARTNGVVPPWSK
;
A
#
# COMPACT_ATOMS: atom_id res chain seq x y z
N MET A 1 33.95 46.13 -23.40
CA MET A 1 32.59 45.75 -22.98
C MET A 1 32.09 44.38 -23.45
N LYS A 2 32.67 43.72 -24.47
CA LYS A 2 32.16 42.40 -24.95
C LYS A 2 32.53 41.18 -24.07
N LYS A 3 33.62 41.26 -23.25
CA LYS A 3 34.07 40.14 -22.40
C LYS A 3 33.11 39.80 -21.23
N ASN A 4 32.35 40.76 -20.71
CA ASN A 4 31.49 40.56 -19.56
C ASN A 4 30.16 39.83 -19.93
N LEU A 5 29.67 40.03 -21.15
CA LEU A 5 28.40 39.40 -21.59
C LEU A 5 28.54 37.89 -21.73
N THR A 6 29.68 37.40 -22.23
CA THR A 6 29.96 35.96 -22.37
C THR A 6 30.10 35.26 -21.01
N GLN A 7 30.70 35.98 -20.04
CA GLN A 7 30.89 35.44 -18.69
C GLN A 7 29.57 35.32 -17.94
N TYR A 8 28.65 36.28 -18.08
CA TYR A 8 27.28 36.18 -17.50
C TYR A 8 26.44 35.12 -18.18
N ALA A 9 26.58 34.92 -19.50
CA ALA A 9 25.85 33.86 -20.22
C ALA A 9 26.29 32.45 -19.78
N VAL A 10 27.60 32.24 -19.54
CA VAL A 10 28.13 30.95 -19.05
C VAL A 10 27.66 30.67 -17.60
N CYS A 11 27.69 31.69 -16.74
CA CYS A 11 27.18 31.53 -15.37
C CYS A 11 25.66 31.26 -15.32
N ALA A 12 24.86 31.92 -16.16
CA ALA A 12 23.42 31.68 -16.26
C ALA A 12 23.10 30.26 -16.76
N LEU A 13 23.88 29.76 -17.73
CA LEU A 13 23.72 28.40 -18.25
C LEU A 13 24.11 27.34 -17.22
N ALA A 14 25.17 27.58 -16.43
CA ALA A 14 25.58 26.67 -15.35
C ALA A 14 24.56 26.62 -14.22
N ILE A 15 23.92 27.73 -13.84
CA ILE A 15 22.86 27.81 -12.84
C ILE A 15 21.59 27.09 -13.33
N ALA A 16 21.23 27.26 -14.61
CA ALA A 16 20.06 26.58 -15.19
C ALA A 16 20.27 25.06 -15.25
N LEU A 17 21.48 24.57 -15.52
CA LEU A 17 21.80 23.13 -15.46
C LEU A 17 21.75 22.58 -14.03
N LEU A 18 22.22 23.32 -13.03
CA LEU A 18 22.16 22.91 -11.63
C LEU A 18 20.70 22.80 -11.12
N VAL A 19 19.81 23.68 -11.54
CA VAL A 19 18.38 23.63 -11.19
C VAL A 19 17.67 22.45 -11.88
N ALA A 20 18.05 22.10 -13.10
CA ALA A 20 17.48 20.96 -13.81
C ALA A 20 17.88 19.62 -13.16
N PHE A 21 19.07 19.50 -12.58
CA PHE A 21 19.47 18.30 -11.83
C PHE A 21 18.79 18.19 -10.45
N ALA A 22 18.32 19.28 -9.87
CA ALA A 22 17.63 19.26 -8.58
C ALA A 22 16.21 18.70 -8.66
N GLN A 23 15.64 18.50 -9.85
CA GLN A 23 14.26 18.02 -10.03
C GLN A 23 14.11 16.51 -10.26
N ALA A 24 15.19 15.76 -10.31
CA ALA A 24 15.17 14.32 -10.48
C ALA A 24 15.61 13.59 -9.20
N GLN A 25 15.11 14.00 -8.04
CA GLN A 25 15.24 13.13 -6.87
C GLN A 25 14.34 11.90 -7.11
N PRO A 26 14.88 10.67 -7.06
CA PRO A 26 14.03 9.49 -7.09
C PRO A 26 12.97 9.64 -5.98
N ALA A 27 11.73 9.35 -6.31
CA ALA A 27 10.67 9.31 -5.31
C ALA A 27 11.18 8.51 -4.11
N GLY A 28 11.15 9.09 -2.91
CA GLY A 28 11.64 8.43 -1.71
C GLY A 28 10.97 7.07 -1.50
N LEU A 29 11.56 6.24 -0.66
CA LEU A 29 11.04 4.90 -0.37
C LEU A 29 9.57 4.94 0.08
N GLN A 30 9.17 5.97 0.83
CA GLN A 30 7.78 6.22 1.24
C GLN A 30 6.85 6.39 0.04
N ALA A 31 7.26 7.13 -0.98
CA ALA A 31 6.45 7.32 -2.19
C ALA A 31 6.29 6.01 -2.97
N ALA A 32 7.33 5.15 -3.00
CA ALA A 32 7.25 3.83 -3.61
C ALA A 32 6.26 2.92 -2.85
N PHE A 33 6.33 2.85 -1.53
CA PHE A 33 5.41 2.08 -0.71
C PHE A 33 3.97 2.62 -0.81
N ALA A 34 3.77 3.94 -0.77
CA ALA A 34 2.44 4.52 -0.90
C ALA A 34 1.82 4.23 -2.28
N LYS A 35 2.63 4.27 -3.34
CA LYS A 35 2.18 3.88 -4.70
C LYS A 35 1.79 2.40 -4.76
N ASP A 36 2.57 1.51 -4.14
CA ASP A 36 2.28 0.09 -4.10
C ASP A 36 0.99 -0.18 -3.33
N ALA A 37 0.82 0.41 -2.15
CA ALA A 37 -0.42 0.36 -1.37
C ALA A 37 -1.64 0.86 -2.19
N GLY A 38 -1.49 1.91 -2.98
CA GLY A 38 -2.53 2.39 -3.90
C GLY A 38 -2.87 1.36 -4.98
N THR A 39 -1.86 0.70 -5.54
CA THR A 39 -2.06 -0.38 -6.52
C THR A 39 -2.80 -1.57 -5.91
N LEU A 40 -2.46 -1.96 -4.69
CA LEU A 40 -3.15 -3.01 -3.94
C LEU A 40 -4.61 -2.62 -3.64
N SER A 41 -4.85 -1.37 -3.23
CA SER A 41 -6.19 -0.82 -3.02
C SER A 41 -7.09 -1.02 -4.22
N ASP A 42 -6.63 -0.58 -5.41
CA ASP A 42 -7.40 -0.69 -6.65
C ASP A 42 -7.70 -2.15 -7.00
N LYS A 43 -6.72 -3.04 -6.82
CA LYS A 43 -6.87 -4.46 -7.13
C LYS A 43 -7.81 -5.18 -6.16
N PHE A 44 -7.64 -5.01 -4.85
CA PHE A 44 -8.52 -5.64 -3.87
C PHE A 44 -9.95 -5.10 -3.95
N THR A 45 -10.14 -3.79 -4.09
CA THR A 45 -11.46 -3.19 -4.28
C THR A 45 -12.12 -3.69 -5.57
N GLY A 46 -11.34 -3.81 -6.65
CA GLY A 46 -11.80 -4.37 -7.91
C GLY A 46 -12.22 -5.84 -7.78
N LEU A 47 -11.42 -6.67 -7.08
CA LEU A 47 -11.77 -8.07 -6.81
C LEU A 47 -12.99 -8.19 -5.91
N ALA A 48 -13.09 -7.39 -4.85
CA ALA A 48 -14.27 -7.38 -3.97
C ALA A 48 -15.55 -7.14 -4.77
N ARG A 49 -15.51 -6.20 -5.71
CA ARG A 49 -16.65 -5.89 -6.60
C ARG A 49 -17.04 -7.08 -7.48
N VAL A 50 -16.07 -7.69 -8.18
CA VAL A 50 -16.39 -8.77 -9.15
C VAL A 50 -16.65 -10.12 -8.48
N MET A 51 -16.23 -10.29 -7.23
CA MET A 51 -16.50 -11.47 -6.41
C MET A 51 -17.77 -11.31 -5.54
N SER A 52 -18.62 -10.34 -5.83
CA SER A 52 -19.92 -10.17 -5.19
C SER A 52 -20.73 -11.46 -5.20
N GLY A 53 -21.34 -11.81 -4.05
CA GLY A 53 -22.09 -13.04 -3.88
C GLY A 53 -21.24 -14.31 -3.74
N LYS A 54 -19.91 -14.19 -3.65
CA LYS A 54 -18.96 -15.32 -3.50
C LYS A 54 -18.06 -15.18 -2.26
N TYR A 55 -18.38 -14.29 -1.33
CA TYR A 55 -17.53 -14.04 -0.16
C TYR A 55 -17.38 -15.26 0.76
N ASP A 56 -18.38 -16.13 0.83
CA ASP A 56 -18.32 -17.37 1.61
C ASP A 56 -17.57 -18.50 0.87
N TRP A 57 -17.27 -18.33 -0.42
CA TRP A 57 -16.60 -19.36 -1.19
C TRP A 57 -15.14 -19.53 -0.73
N LYS A 58 -14.73 -20.79 -0.63
CA LYS A 58 -13.35 -21.21 -0.33
C LYS A 58 -13.04 -22.52 -1.06
N PRO A 59 -11.78 -22.77 -1.43
CA PRO A 59 -11.40 -23.96 -2.22
C PRO A 59 -11.45 -25.27 -1.41
N GLY A 60 -11.50 -25.20 -0.08
CA GLY A 60 -11.52 -26.40 0.78
C GLY A 60 -11.68 -26.07 2.25
N GLN A 61 -11.64 -27.09 3.09
CA GLN A 61 -11.67 -26.92 4.54
C GLN A 61 -10.32 -26.38 5.06
N GLY A 62 -10.35 -25.61 6.14
CA GLY A 62 -9.14 -25.09 6.78
C GLY A 62 -8.48 -23.91 6.09
N VAL A 63 -9.05 -23.44 4.97
CA VAL A 63 -8.56 -22.25 4.26
C VAL A 63 -9.54 -21.09 4.38
N ARG A 64 -9.02 -19.85 4.23
CA ARG A 64 -9.83 -18.63 4.27
C ARG A 64 -10.79 -18.57 3.08
N SER A 65 -11.99 -18.07 3.31
CA SER A 65 -12.92 -17.71 2.24
C SER A 65 -12.45 -16.41 1.54
N VAL A 66 -13.09 -16.07 0.43
CA VAL A 66 -12.89 -14.79 -0.27
C VAL A 66 -13.07 -13.61 0.69
N GLY A 67 -14.18 -13.59 1.43
CA GLY A 67 -14.47 -12.52 2.38
C GLY A 67 -13.50 -12.50 3.56
N ASP A 68 -13.03 -13.67 4.03
CA ASP A 68 -12.02 -13.74 5.09
C ASP A 68 -10.70 -13.09 4.67
N VAL A 69 -10.28 -13.29 3.41
CA VAL A 69 -9.06 -12.64 2.87
C VAL A 69 -9.24 -11.12 2.83
N PHE A 70 -10.36 -10.62 2.32
CA PHE A 70 -10.59 -9.17 2.26
C PHE A 70 -10.65 -8.53 3.66
N ASN A 71 -11.32 -9.18 4.62
CA ASN A 71 -11.34 -8.73 6.02
C ASN A 71 -9.95 -8.74 6.66
N LEU A 72 -9.09 -9.70 6.29
CA LEU A 72 -7.71 -9.74 6.74
C LEU A 72 -6.95 -8.52 6.25
N ILE A 73 -7.03 -8.18 4.95
CA ILE A 73 -6.37 -7.01 4.37
C ILE A 73 -6.79 -5.71 5.08
N VAL A 74 -8.11 -5.51 5.32
CA VAL A 74 -8.59 -4.34 6.07
C VAL A 74 -7.97 -4.27 7.47
N THR A 75 -7.89 -5.42 8.15
CA THR A 75 -7.31 -5.52 9.50
C THR A 75 -5.82 -5.20 9.50
N GLU A 76 -5.07 -5.75 8.55
CA GLU A 76 -3.63 -5.53 8.42
C GLU A 76 -3.28 -4.09 8.08
N ASN A 77 -4.04 -3.45 7.19
CA ASN A 77 -3.87 -2.04 6.88
C ASN A 77 -4.04 -1.16 8.12
N GLY A 78 -5.09 -1.41 8.91
CA GLY A 78 -5.33 -0.68 10.15
C GLY A 78 -4.22 -0.90 11.20
N LEU A 79 -3.76 -2.15 11.34
CA LEU A 79 -2.65 -2.49 12.23
C LEU A 79 -1.37 -1.77 11.81
N LEU A 80 -0.99 -1.86 10.54
CA LEU A 80 0.24 -1.26 10.04
C LEU A 80 0.18 0.27 10.12
N ALA A 81 -0.93 0.89 9.72
CA ALA A 81 -1.11 2.34 9.83
C ALA A 81 -0.95 2.80 11.29
N GLY A 82 -1.51 2.06 12.25
CA GLY A 82 -1.34 2.32 13.68
C GLY A 82 0.11 2.19 14.15
N VAL A 83 0.83 1.13 13.74
CA VAL A 83 2.25 0.93 14.05
C VAL A 83 3.10 2.08 13.48
N LEU A 84 2.85 2.49 12.23
CA LEU A 84 3.57 3.58 11.59
C LEU A 84 3.33 4.93 12.28
N SER A 85 2.10 5.18 12.72
CA SER A 85 1.71 6.42 13.40
C SER A 85 2.07 6.44 14.89
N GLY A 86 2.57 5.34 15.45
CA GLY A 86 2.88 5.21 16.88
C GLY A 86 1.64 5.03 17.76
N THR A 87 0.49 4.71 17.18
CA THR A 87 -0.78 4.46 17.87
C THR A 87 -1.36 3.08 17.49
N PRO A 88 -0.60 1.98 17.74
CA PRO A 88 -1.06 0.67 17.32
C PRO A 88 -2.38 0.30 18.02
N ASN A 89 -3.42 0.12 17.22
CA ASN A 89 -4.68 -0.39 17.74
C ASN A 89 -4.62 -1.93 17.80
N MET A 90 -4.23 -2.45 18.95
CA MET A 90 -4.21 -3.88 19.24
C MET A 90 -5.55 -4.36 19.84
N GLY A 91 -6.62 -3.61 19.62
CA GLY A 91 -7.96 -3.88 20.16
C GLY A 91 -8.61 -5.17 19.63
N ALA A 92 -9.85 -5.40 20.04
CA ALA A 92 -10.62 -6.55 19.58
C ALA A 92 -10.74 -6.57 18.07
N LYS A 93 -10.58 -7.77 17.46
CA LYS A 93 -10.79 -7.95 16.03
C LYS A 93 -12.19 -7.44 15.65
N PRO A 94 -12.30 -6.54 14.66
CA PRO A 94 -13.60 -6.05 14.22
C PRO A 94 -14.48 -7.19 13.71
N ALA A 95 -15.81 -7.01 13.81
CA ALA A 95 -16.75 -7.96 13.23
C ALA A 95 -16.50 -8.08 11.70
N PRO A 96 -16.58 -9.28 11.13
CA PRO A 96 -16.37 -9.48 9.71
C PRO A 96 -17.38 -8.68 8.87
N ILE A 97 -16.89 -8.00 7.85
CA ILE A 97 -17.70 -7.29 6.86
C ILE A 97 -18.15 -8.32 5.82
N THR A 98 -19.45 -8.46 5.64
CA THR A 98 -20.06 -9.40 4.68
C THR A 98 -20.81 -8.68 3.55
N ASP A 99 -21.15 -7.42 3.76
CA ASP A 99 -21.80 -6.55 2.80
C ASP A 99 -20.81 -6.07 1.73
N LEU A 100 -21.24 -6.10 0.47
CA LEU A 100 -20.38 -5.76 -0.68
C LEU A 100 -19.93 -4.30 -0.67
N GLU A 101 -20.85 -3.37 -0.48
CA GLU A 101 -20.53 -1.93 -0.55
C GLU A 101 -19.64 -1.54 0.62
N LYS A 102 -19.97 -2.03 1.81
CA LYS A 102 -19.15 -1.83 3.01
C LYS A 102 -17.75 -2.44 2.88
N MET A 103 -17.63 -3.60 2.23
CA MET A 103 -16.31 -4.21 2.00
C MET A 103 -15.46 -3.36 1.06
N GLN A 104 -16.04 -2.87 -0.05
CA GLN A 104 -15.31 -2.00 -0.97
C GLN A 104 -14.90 -0.69 -0.30
N GLU A 105 -15.77 -0.08 0.48
CA GLU A 105 -15.49 1.13 1.27
C GLU A 105 -14.37 0.86 2.29
N ALA A 106 -14.50 -0.19 3.09
CA ALA A 106 -13.50 -0.54 4.10
C ALA A 106 -12.11 -0.83 3.50
N LEU A 107 -12.03 -1.52 2.36
CA LEU A 107 -10.76 -1.71 1.65
C LEU A 107 -10.17 -0.37 1.22
N LYS A 108 -10.95 0.48 0.58
CA LYS A 108 -10.52 1.80 0.14
C LYS A 108 -10.02 2.67 1.29
N ASP A 109 -10.80 2.76 2.35
CA ASP A 109 -10.50 3.62 3.49
C ASP A 109 -9.27 3.11 4.26
N SER A 110 -9.18 1.79 4.48
CA SER A 110 -8.01 1.20 5.14
C SER A 110 -6.71 1.43 4.38
N TYR A 111 -6.73 1.36 3.04
CA TYR A 111 -5.57 1.69 2.22
C TYR A 111 -5.28 3.19 2.18
N ALA A 112 -6.30 4.06 2.19
CA ALA A 112 -6.10 5.51 2.26
C ALA A 112 -5.42 5.91 3.58
N ASP A 113 -5.85 5.32 4.69
CA ASP A 113 -5.22 5.53 6.00
C ASP A 113 -3.77 5.01 6.02
N LEU A 114 -3.52 3.83 5.44
CA LEU A 114 -2.18 3.29 5.30
C LEU A 114 -1.28 4.20 4.45
N GLN A 115 -1.75 4.65 3.29
CA GLN A 115 -0.99 5.58 2.43
C GLN A 115 -0.67 6.88 3.15
N LYS A 116 -1.63 7.44 3.91
CA LYS A 116 -1.42 8.64 4.74
C LYS A 116 -0.36 8.39 5.81
N ALA A 117 -0.39 7.25 6.50
CA ALA A 117 0.62 6.90 7.49
C ALA A 117 2.01 6.76 6.85
N ILE A 118 2.11 6.13 5.67
CA ILE A 118 3.37 5.96 4.93
C ILE A 118 3.95 7.32 4.50
N THR A 119 3.13 8.16 3.88
CA THR A 119 3.58 9.46 3.35
C THR A 119 3.93 10.47 4.45
N GLY A 120 3.44 10.25 5.67
CA GLY A 120 3.78 11.04 6.85
C GLY A 120 5.13 10.71 7.48
N LEU A 121 5.82 9.63 7.04
CA LEU A 121 7.12 9.23 7.58
C LEU A 121 8.27 10.02 6.96
N SER A 122 9.23 10.42 7.79
CA SER A 122 10.55 10.84 7.34
C SER A 122 11.48 9.63 7.12
N ASP A 123 12.63 9.83 6.49
CA ASP A 123 13.64 8.78 6.33
C ASP A 123 14.15 8.24 7.70
N ASN A 124 14.24 9.13 8.69
CA ASN A 124 14.61 8.72 10.05
C ASN A 124 13.51 7.88 10.70
N ASP A 125 12.23 8.18 10.46
CA ASP A 125 11.11 7.39 10.99
C ASP A 125 11.13 5.96 10.48
N LEU A 126 11.57 5.72 9.24
CA LEU A 126 11.67 4.38 8.67
C LEU A 126 12.59 3.47 9.50
N GLN A 127 13.59 4.02 10.17
CA GLN A 127 14.54 3.28 11.01
C GLN A 127 14.06 3.12 12.46
N THR A 128 12.93 3.74 12.83
CA THR A 128 12.38 3.63 14.20
C THR A 128 12.04 2.19 14.53
N PRO A 129 12.53 1.66 15.66
CA PRO A 129 12.17 0.32 16.12
C PRO A 129 10.68 0.22 16.46
N VAL A 130 10.07 -0.87 16.04
CA VAL A 130 8.67 -1.21 16.34
C VAL A 130 8.54 -2.70 16.61
N LYS A 131 7.43 -3.11 17.23
CA LYS A 131 7.09 -4.51 17.41
C LYS A 131 5.84 -4.84 16.59
N LEU A 132 5.96 -5.86 15.72
CA LEU A 132 4.85 -6.36 14.89
C LEU A 132 4.82 -7.89 14.98
N PHE A 133 3.66 -8.48 15.26
CA PHE A 133 3.46 -9.92 15.46
C PHE A 133 4.48 -10.55 16.43
N GLY A 134 4.82 -9.81 17.51
CA GLY A 134 5.80 -10.27 18.50
C GLY A 134 7.28 -10.19 18.09
N ARG A 135 7.57 -9.70 16.88
CA ARG A 135 8.94 -9.53 16.35
C ARG A 135 9.38 -8.07 16.46
N ASP A 136 10.63 -7.87 16.83
CA ASP A 136 11.25 -6.55 16.81
C ASP A 136 11.79 -6.29 15.39
N MET A 137 11.46 -5.13 14.82
CA MET A 137 11.88 -4.69 13.48
C MET A 137 11.87 -3.17 13.40
N THR A 138 12.22 -2.59 12.26
CA THR A 138 12.03 -1.17 11.98
C THR A 138 10.65 -0.94 11.33
N LYS A 139 10.17 0.32 11.30
CA LYS A 139 8.96 0.68 10.53
C LYS A 139 9.10 0.27 9.06
N GLN A 140 10.29 0.43 8.47
CA GLN A 140 10.58 -0.05 7.12
C GLN A 140 10.41 -1.57 7.00
N GLY A 141 10.92 -2.33 7.96
CA GLY A 141 10.75 -3.78 8.00
C GLY A 141 9.28 -4.19 8.12
N ALA A 142 8.49 -3.47 8.92
CA ALA A 142 7.05 -3.70 9.04
C ALA A 142 6.30 -3.43 7.72
N LEU A 143 6.69 -2.37 6.99
CA LEU A 143 6.15 -2.06 5.66
C LEU A 143 6.44 -3.18 4.66
N PHE A 144 7.68 -3.65 4.58
CA PHE A 144 8.02 -4.77 3.69
C PHE A 144 7.22 -6.03 4.04
N LEU A 145 7.18 -6.41 5.31
CA LEU A 145 6.51 -7.62 5.76
C LEU A 145 5.02 -7.64 5.39
N ILE A 146 4.30 -6.56 5.67
CA ILE A 146 2.85 -6.50 5.42
C ILE A 146 2.54 -6.37 3.92
N LEU A 147 3.28 -5.54 3.17
CA LEU A 147 3.02 -5.39 1.73
C LEU A 147 3.36 -6.67 0.96
N GLU A 148 4.41 -7.40 1.38
CA GLU A 148 4.73 -8.71 0.82
C GLU A 148 3.59 -9.71 1.05
N ASP A 149 3.11 -9.84 2.29
CA ASP A 149 1.98 -10.70 2.66
C ASP A 149 0.71 -10.34 1.87
N GLN A 150 0.44 -9.05 1.68
CA GLN A 150 -0.70 -8.60 0.87
C GLN A 150 -0.57 -8.95 -0.61
N HIS A 151 0.63 -8.96 -1.17
CA HIS A 151 0.85 -9.45 -2.54
C HIS A 151 0.62 -10.97 -2.66
N GLU A 152 0.96 -11.76 -1.64
CA GLU A 152 0.61 -13.18 -1.59
C GLU A 152 -0.91 -13.36 -1.54
N HIS A 153 -1.60 -12.61 -0.70
CA HIS A 153 -3.07 -12.62 -0.61
C HIS A 153 -3.75 -12.09 -1.88
N LEU A 154 -3.13 -11.17 -2.60
CA LEU A 154 -3.61 -10.75 -3.92
C LEU A 154 -3.53 -11.90 -4.92
N GLY A 155 -2.41 -12.61 -4.96
CA GLY A 155 -2.25 -13.82 -5.79
C GLY A 155 -3.29 -14.88 -5.46
N GLN A 156 -3.54 -15.15 -4.17
CA GLN A 156 -4.59 -16.03 -3.68
C GLN A 156 -5.99 -15.58 -4.17
N SER A 157 -6.31 -14.29 -4.02
CA SER A 157 -7.61 -13.74 -4.43
C SER A 157 -7.82 -13.80 -5.93
N ILE A 158 -6.76 -13.61 -6.74
CA ILE A 158 -6.79 -13.80 -8.20
C ILE A 158 -7.08 -15.25 -8.56
N ALA A 159 -6.43 -16.20 -7.88
CA ALA A 159 -6.68 -17.62 -8.08
C ALA A 159 -8.11 -17.99 -7.74
N TYR A 160 -8.64 -17.48 -6.63
CA TYR A 160 -10.04 -17.69 -6.23
C TYR A 160 -11.02 -17.12 -7.26
N ALA A 161 -10.78 -15.91 -7.77
CA ALA A 161 -11.61 -15.32 -8.81
C ALA A 161 -11.65 -16.21 -10.06
N ARG A 162 -10.49 -16.61 -10.58
CA ARG A 162 -10.38 -17.46 -11.79
C ARG A 162 -11.03 -18.82 -11.60
N THR A 163 -10.87 -19.47 -10.46
CA THR A 163 -11.52 -20.75 -10.13
C THR A 163 -13.06 -20.61 -10.12
N ASN A 164 -13.58 -19.43 -9.83
CA ASN A 164 -15.01 -19.12 -9.89
C ASN A 164 -15.48 -18.59 -11.25
N GLY A 165 -14.66 -18.68 -12.30
CA GLY A 165 -14.96 -18.17 -13.63
C GLY A 165 -15.00 -16.63 -13.72
N VAL A 166 -14.44 -15.94 -12.72
CA VAL A 166 -14.41 -14.48 -12.65
C VAL A 166 -13.07 -13.96 -13.12
N VAL A 167 -13.08 -13.04 -14.09
CA VAL A 167 -11.87 -12.40 -14.60
C VAL A 167 -11.57 -11.16 -13.76
N PRO A 168 -10.34 -11.02 -13.20
CA PRO A 168 -9.95 -9.81 -12.50
C PRO A 168 -10.11 -8.56 -13.39
N PRO A 169 -10.57 -7.41 -12.88
CA PRO A 169 -10.94 -6.25 -13.70
C PRO A 169 -9.81 -5.65 -14.57
N TRP A 170 -8.56 -5.90 -14.20
CA TRP A 170 -7.36 -5.44 -14.92
C TRP A 170 -6.80 -6.47 -15.91
N SER A 171 -7.35 -7.68 -15.94
CA SER A 171 -6.95 -8.71 -16.89
C SER A 171 -7.71 -8.54 -18.22
N LYS A 172 -6.99 -8.50 -19.32
CA LYS A 172 -7.56 -8.46 -20.67
C LYS A 172 -7.62 -9.87 -21.25
#